data_2b26983e58822f12b3a325546aefbcab
#
_entry.id   2b26983e58822f12b3a325546aefbcab
#
_cell.length_a   1.000
_cell.length_b   1.000
_cell.length_c   1.000
_cell.angle_alpha   90.00
_cell.angle_beta   90.00
_cell.angle_gamma   90.00
#
_symmetry.space_group_name_H-M   'P 1'
#
loop_
_entity.id
_entity.type
_entity.pdbx_description
1 polymer ?
#
loop_
_entity_poly.entity_id
_entity_poly.type
_entity_poly.pdbx_seq_one_letter_code
_entity_poly.pdbx_strand_id
1 'polypeptide(L)'
;MNVGSLFRSAHAFGAGFVFTVDAQYDRGEGRKADTSGTPDHVPFYSFPDVESLVLPARCELVGIELVPDSWELPSFRHPNQAAYVLGPERGSLSPAIQARCAYIVQIPTKFCVNVGIAGAIVMYDRVISLGKYPRRPVTPGGPLESLPKHVFGGPSLRRKMDAYRADSPLAELDEYLETVSEL
;
A
#
# COMPACT_ATOMS: atom_id res chain seq x y z
N MET A 1 10.63 10.36 13.42
CA MET A 1 9.39 11.12 13.12
C MET A 1 8.80 10.81 11.74
N ASN A 2 9.61 10.63 10.71
CA ASN A 2 9.13 10.37 9.33
C ASN A 2 8.55 8.97 9.12
N VAL A 3 9.09 7.95 9.77
CA VAL A 3 8.63 6.56 9.64
C VAL A 3 7.21 6.38 10.18
N GLY A 4 6.88 6.99 11.33
CA GLY A 4 5.52 6.97 11.87
C GLY A 4 4.50 7.65 10.94
N SER A 5 4.87 8.78 10.32
CA SER A 5 4.02 9.46 9.32
C SER A 5 3.82 8.60 8.08
N LEU A 6 4.87 7.89 7.64
CA LEU A 6 4.79 6.96 6.51
C LEU A 6 3.86 5.79 6.81
N PHE A 7 3.97 5.20 7.99
CA PHE A 7 3.12 4.09 8.43
C PHE A 7 1.65 4.51 8.52
N ARG A 8 1.38 5.68 9.11
CA ARG A 8 0.04 6.22 9.15
C ARG A 8 -0.54 6.44 7.75
N SER A 9 0.26 6.97 6.84
CA SER A 9 -0.15 7.13 5.44
C SER A 9 -0.41 5.78 4.77
N ALA A 10 0.47 4.80 4.98
CA ALA A 10 0.31 3.44 4.45
C ALA A 10 -1.01 2.81 4.92
N HIS A 11 -1.35 2.96 6.21
CA HIS A 11 -2.63 2.51 6.73
C HIS A 11 -3.81 3.24 6.08
N ALA A 12 -3.74 4.57 6.00
CA ALA A 12 -4.81 5.40 5.42
C ALA A 12 -5.08 5.09 3.94
N PHE A 13 -4.02 4.79 3.18
CA PHE A 13 -4.12 4.42 1.76
C PHE A 13 -4.32 2.93 1.50
N GLY A 14 -4.47 2.11 2.55
CA GLY A 14 -4.78 0.69 2.44
C GLY A 14 -3.62 -0.16 1.92
N ALA A 15 -2.38 0.16 2.30
CA ALA A 15 -1.24 -0.69 2.01
C ALA A 15 -1.41 -2.07 2.65
N GLY A 16 -1.08 -3.13 1.93
CA GLY A 16 -1.18 -4.51 2.41
C GLY A 16 -0.09 -4.88 3.40
N PHE A 17 1.04 -4.17 3.38
CA PHE A 17 2.15 -4.31 4.32
C PHE A 17 3.09 -3.10 4.26
N VAL A 18 3.91 -2.96 5.28
CA VAL A 18 5.05 -2.04 5.31
C VAL A 18 6.33 -2.80 5.64
N PHE A 19 7.47 -2.30 5.21
CA PHE A 19 8.74 -2.96 5.46
C PHE A 19 9.89 -1.96 5.59
N THR A 20 10.95 -2.43 6.23
CA THR A 20 12.25 -1.74 6.28
C THR A 20 13.34 -2.67 5.76
N VAL A 21 14.39 -2.11 5.16
CA VAL A 21 15.58 -2.82 4.69
C VAL A 21 16.80 -2.09 5.21
N ASP A 22 17.71 -2.81 5.86
CA ASP A 22 18.97 -2.26 6.43
C ASP A 22 18.71 -0.99 7.26
N ALA A 23 17.63 -0.98 8.02
CA ALA A 23 17.24 0.16 8.83
C ALA A 23 17.19 -0.24 10.30
N GLN A 24 17.92 0.51 11.12
CA GLN A 24 17.76 0.45 12.58
C GLN A 24 16.48 1.20 12.95
N TYR A 25 15.37 0.46 12.96
CA TYR A 25 14.07 1.00 13.35
C TYR A 25 13.62 0.36 14.67
N ASP A 26 13.53 1.18 15.71
CA ASP A 26 12.90 0.76 16.95
C ASP A 26 11.38 0.87 16.85
N ARG A 27 10.70 -0.29 16.95
CA ARG A 27 9.22 -0.34 16.98
C ARG A 27 8.62 0.53 18.10
N GLY A 28 9.37 0.74 19.20
CA GLY A 28 8.93 1.57 20.32
C GLY A 28 8.86 3.07 19.97
N GLU A 29 9.82 3.56 19.19
CA GLU A 29 9.81 4.97 18.71
C GLU A 29 8.74 5.20 17.65
N GLY A 30 8.51 4.24 16.77
CA GLY A 30 7.45 4.33 15.76
C GLY A 30 6.05 4.37 16.36
N ARG A 31 5.80 3.62 17.42
CA ARG A 31 4.53 3.66 18.15
C ARG A 31 4.25 5.03 18.79
N LYS A 32 5.28 5.73 19.25
CA LYS A 32 5.10 7.09 19.81
C LYS A 32 4.74 8.14 18.76
N ALA A 33 5.17 7.93 17.51
CA ALA A 33 4.90 8.85 16.40
C ALA A 33 3.62 8.46 15.61
N ASP A 34 3.16 7.23 15.76
CA ASP A 34 1.95 6.72 15.11
C ASP A 34 0.79 6.65 16.12
N THR A 35 -0.05 7.67 16.07
CA THR A 35 -1.27 7.75 16.89
C THR A 35 -2.45 6.96 16.30
N SER A 36 -2.27 6.29 15.16
CA SER A 36 -3.34 5.59 14.42
C SER A 36 -3.39 4.09 14.67
N GLY A 37 -2.49 3.53 15.49
CA GLY A 37 -2.41 2.08 15.74
C GLY A 37 -2.04 1.26 14.51
N THR A 38 -1.36 1.86 13.53
CA THR A 38 -0.99 1.20 12.26
C THR A 38 -0.34 -0.18 12.45
N PRO A 39 0.57 -0.41 13.43
CA PRO A 39 1.18 -1.72 13.62
C PRO A 39 0.19 -2.85 13.94
N ASP A 40 -1.00 -2.51 14.42
CA ASP A 40 -2.06 -3.46 14.74
C ASP A 40 -2.94 -3.79 13.51
N HIS A 41 -2.84 -2.98 12.45
CA HIS A 41 -3.69 -3.08 11.26
C HIS A 41 -2.93 -3.40 9.97
N VAL A 42 -1.64 -3.05 9.89
CA VAL A 42 -0.80 -3.26 8.70
C VAL A 42 0.40 -4.13 9.06
N PRO A 43 0.57 -5.31 8.46
CA PRO A 43 1.74 -6.16 8.67
C PRO A 43 3.05 -5.42 8.45
N PHE A 44 4.00 -5.60 9.35
CA PHE A 44 5.31 -5.00 9.27
C PHE A 44 6.41 -6.06 9.19
N TYR A 45 7.31 -5.89 8.22
CA TYR A 45 8.47 -6.75 8.01
C TYR A 45 9.76 -5.95 8.11
N SER A 46 10.79 -6.54 8.71
CA SER A 46 12.12 -5.95 8.78
C SER A 46 13.12 -6.90 8.15
N PHE A 47 13.85 -6.41 7.17
CA PHE A 47 14.89 -7.13 6.47
C PHE A 47 16.25 -6.56 6.88
N PRO A 48 17.20 -7.39 7.36
CA PRO A 48 18.49 -6.92 7.84
C PRO A 48 19.37 -6.36 6.71
N ASP A 49 19.16 -6.79 5.49
CA ASP A 49 19.93 -6.40 4.31
C ASP A 49 19.09 -6.50 3.04
N VAL A 50 19.67 -6.07 1.92
CA VAL A 50 19.00 -6.06 0.61
C VAL A 50 18.81 -7.49 0.09
N GLU A 51 19.73 -8.37 0.37
CA GLU A 51 19.74 -9.77 -0.09
C GLU A 51 18.57 -10.54 0.52
N SER A 52 18.26 -10.28 1.78
CA SER A 52 17.15 -10.92 2.51
C SER A 52 15.77 -10.38 2.14
N LEU A 53 15.68 -9.27 1.41
CA LEU A 53 14.40 -8.70 0.98
C LEU A 53 13.63 -9.69 0.12
N VAL A 54 12.49 -10.16 0.61
CA VAL A 54 11.56 -11.03 -0.11
C VAL A 54 10.23 -10.32 -0.27
N LEU A 55 9.77 -10.20 -1.50
CA LEU A 55 8.48 -9.63 -1.83
C LEU A 55 7.49 -10.73 -2.24
N PRO A 56 6.19 -10.49 -2.08
CA PRO A 56 5.16 -11.40 -2.61
C PRO A 56 5.36 -11.67 -4.10
N ALA A 57 4.96 -12.84 -4.57
CA ALA A 57 5.05 -13.20 -5.97
C ALA A 57 4.36 -12.14 -6.86
N ARG A 58 5.03 -11.73 -7.94
CA ARG A 58 4.60 -10.67 -8.88
C ARG A 58 4.54 -9.26 -8.28
N CYS A 59 5.06 -9.05 -7.08
CA CYS A 59 5.18 -7.72 -6.50
C CYS A 59 6.48 -7.07 -7.00
N GLU A 60 6.37 -5.99 -7.74
CA GLU A 60 7.51 -5.27 -8.29
C GLU A 60 8.02 -4.23 -7.30
N LEU A 61 9.33 -4.15 -7.12
CA LEU A 61 9.96 -3.12 -6.30
C LEU A 61 10.08 -1.83 -7.11
N VAL A 62 9.56 -0.74 -6.58
CA VAL A 62 9.61 0.60 -7.18
C VAL A 62 10.37 1.53 -6.24
N GLY A 63 11.53 2.01 -6.67
CA GLY A 63 12.33 2.98 -5.95
C GLY A 63 11.79 4.40 -6.12
N ILE A 64 11.72 5.16 -5.04
CA ILE A 64 11.38 6.58 -5.09
C ILE A 64 12.64 7.37 -4.82
N GLU A 65 13.19 7.98 -5.88
CA GLU A 65 14.49 8.66 -5.82
C GLU A 65 14.62 9.72 -6.90
N LEU A 66 15.38 10.76 -6.62
CA LEU A 66 15.74 11.81 -7.57
C LEU A 66 17.06 11.45 -8.26
N VAL A 67 16.98 10.67 -9.31
CA VAL A 67 18.14 10.29 -10.11
C VAL A 67 17.90 10.57 -11.60
N PRO A 68 18.95 10.82 -12.39
CA PRO A 68 18.81 10.84 -13.85
C PRO A 68 18.16 9.57 -14.34
N ASP A 69 17.40 9.63 -15.41
CA ASP A 69 16.72 8.49 -16.05
C ASP A 69 15.59 7.84 -15.21
N SER A 70 15.17 8.48 -14.10
CA SER A 70 13.96 8.06 -13.38
C SER A 70 12.69 8.53 -14.08
N TRP A 71 11.61 7.78 -13.90
CA TRP A 71 10.29 8.15 -14.42
C TRP A 71 9.64 9.24 -13.58
N GLU A 72 9.03 10.23 -14.21
CA GLU A 72 8.24 11.20 -13.48
C GLU A 72 6.91 10.61 -13.01
N LEU A 73 6.61 10.72 -11.72
CA LEU A 73 5.42 10.14 -11.08
C LEU A 73 4.10 10.46 -11.81
N PRO A 74 3.83 11.70 -12.29
CA PRO A 74 2.57 12.02 -12.97
C PRO A 74 2.37 11.27 -14.28
N SER A 75 3.44 10.74 -14.88
CA SER A 75 3.41 9.97 -16.12
C SER A 75 3.69 8.49 -15.92
N PHE A 76 3.93 8.07 -14.68
CA PHE A 76 4.25 6.69 -14.36
C PHE A 76 2.99 5.83 -14.23
N ARG A 77 2.98 4.69 -14.91
CA ARG A 77 1.92 3.70 -14.74
C ARG A 77 2.30 2.70 -13.64
N HIS A 78 1.63 2.77 -12.53
CA HIS A 78 1.87 1.88 -11.40
C HIS A 78 1.62 0.41 -11.73
N PRO A 79 2.52 -0.52 -11.34
CA PRO A 79 2.24 -1.95 -11.38
C PRO A 79 1.03 -2.30 -10.52
N ASN A 80 0.28 -3.32 -10.91
CA ASN A 80 -0.88 -3.78 -10.12
C ASN A 80 -0.48 -4.22 -8.70
N GLN A 81 0.67 -4.88 -8.58
CA GLN A 81 1.29 -5.25 -7.31
C GLN A 81 2.66 -4.57 -7.25
N ALA A 82 2.83 -3.65 -6.31
CA ALA A 82 4.05 -2.90 -6.14
C ALA A 82 4.38 -2.71 -4.67
N ALA A 83 5.67 -2.80 -4.36
CA ALA A 83 6.26 -2.36 -3.10
C ALA A 83 7.10 -1.12 -3.39
N TYR A 84 6.86 -0.04 -2.65
CA TYR A 84 7.60 1.21 -2.82
C TYR A 84 8.67 1.31 -1.76
N VAL A 85 9.91 1.56 -2.18
CA VAL A 85 11.04 1.80 -1.29
C VAL A 85 11.50 3.25 -1.43
N LEU A 86 11.64 3.90 -0.30
CA LEU A 86 12.11 5.26 -0.19
C LEU A 86 13.47 5.27 0.51
N GLY A 87 14.34 6.17 0.09
CA GLY A 87 15.66 6.35 0.72
C GLY A 87 15.58 6.86 2.15
N PRO A 88 16.71 6.87 2.85
CA PRO A 88 16.80 7.45 4.19
C PRO A 88 16.54 8.97 4.11
N GLU A 89 16.27 9.58 5.27
CA GLU A 89 16.04 11.05 5.36
C GLU A 89 17.27 11.87 4.92
N ARG A 90 18.45 11.30 5.08
CA ARG A 90 19.71 11.89 4.62
C ARG A 90 20.45 10.88 3.75
N GLY A 91 20.51 11.14 2.47
CA GLY A 91 21.15 10.26 1.49
C GLY A 91 20.18 9.78 0.43
N SER A 92 20.61 8.81 -0.34
CA SER A 92 19.88 8.19 -1.45
C SER A 92 19.67 6.72 -1.21
N LEU A 93 18.80 6.09 -2.01
CA LEU A 93 18.70 4.64 -2.09
C LEU A 93 20.07 4.04 -2.43
N SER A 94 20.48 3.00 -1.69
CA SER A 94 21.74 2.33 -1.98
C SER A 94 21.75 1.74 -3.40
N PRO A 95 22.93 1.63 -4.06
CA PRO A 95 23.02 1.02 -5.38
C PRO A 95 22.46 -0.41 -5.41
N ALA A 96 22.59 -1.15 -4.32
CA ALA A 96 22.05 -2.50 -4.20
C ALA A 96 20.51 -2.52 -4.25
N ILE A 97 19.84 -1.60 -3.56
CA ILE A 97 18.39 -1.45 -3.64
C ILE A 97 17.98 -0.97 -5.03
N GLN A 98 18.68 0.03 -5.59
CA GLN A 98 18.36 0.55 -6.93
C GLN A 98 18.44 -0.56 -7.98
N ALA A 99 19.46 -1.43 -7.92
CA ALA A 99 19.63 -2.56 -8.83
C ALA A 99 18.50 -3.62 -8.72
N ARG A 100 17.81 -3.69 -7.58
CA ARG A 100 16.64 -4.56 -7.38
C ARG A 100 15.32 -3.94 -7.80
N CYS A 101 15.27 -2.63 -7.98
CA CYS A 101 14.07 -1.95 -8.42
C CYS A 101 13.75 -2.28 -9.87
N ALA A 102 12.51 -2.66 -10.15
CA ALA A 102 12.01 -2.78 -11.52
C ALA A 102 11.87 -1.40 -12.17
N TYR A 103 11.59 -0.38 -11.35
CA TYR A 103 11.45 1.01 -11.78
C TYR A 103 12.00 1.94 -10.71
N ILE A 104 12.51 3.09 -11.14
CA ILE A 104 12.82 4.21 -10.25
C ILE A 104 11.98 5.40 -10.71
N VAL A 105 11.29 6.00 -9.76
CA VAL A 105 10.31 7.07 -10.00
C VAL A 105 10.68 8.28 -9.17
N GLN A 106 10.59 9.45 -9.75
CA GLN A 106 10.80 10.72 -9.07
C GLN A 106 9.51 11.53 -8.96
N ILE A 107 9.36 12.23 -7.86
CA ILE A 107 8.33 13.27 -7.72
C ILE A 107 8.92 14.55 -8.34
N PRO A 108 8.28 15.18 -9.35
CA PRO A 108 8.82 16.34 -10.03
C PRO A 108 8.78 17.59 -9.13
N THR A 109 9.78 17.73 -8.28
CA THR A 109 9.94 18.82 -7.33
C THR A 109 11.28 19.53 -7.54
N LYS A 110 11.40 20.79 -7.14
CA LYS A 110 12.65 21.55 -7.27
C LYS A 110 13.76 21.06 -6.33
N PHE A 111 13.39 20.38 -5.25
CA PHE A 111 14.31 19.81 -4.25
C PHE A 111 13.60 18.67 -3.51
N CYS A 112 14.38 17.87 -2.77
CA CYS A 112 13.84 16.71 -2.04
C CYS A 112 12.74 17.11 -1.06
N VAL A 113 11.63 16.38 -1.08
CA VAL A 113 10.59 16.48 -0.05
C VAL A 113 10.84 15.46 1.07
N ASN A 114 10.27 15.72 2.22
CA ASN A 114 10.33 14.81 3.35
C ASN A 114 9.85 13.40 2.95
N VAL A 115 10.51 12.36 3.42
CA VAL A 115 10.25 10.96 3.02
C VAL A 115 8.81 10.51 3.35
N GLY A 116 8.24 10.94 4.46
CA GLY A 116 6.84 10.64 4.82
C GLY A 116 5.86 11.31 3.86
N ILE A 117 6.17 12.54 3.42
CA ILE A 117 5.39 13.29 2.43
C ILE A 117 5.54 12.63 1.05
N ALA A 118 6.76 12.28 0.66
CA ALA A 118 7.02 11.57 -0.61
C ALA A 118 6.19 10.28 -0.68
N GLY A 119 6.20 9.48 0.37
CA GLY A 119 5.40 8.26 0.44
C GLY A 119 3.90 8.52 0.33
N ALA A 120 3.38 9.55 0.99
CA ALA A 120 1.96 9.92 0.90
C ALA A 120 1.57 10.36 -0.53
N ILE A 121 2.43 11.13 -1.21
CA ILE A 121 2.21 11.55 -2.60
C ILE A 121 2.16 10.34 -3.53
N VAL A 122 3.12 9.43 -3.42
CA VAL A 122 3.17 8.20 -4.25
C VAL A 122 1.95 7.31 -4.02
N MET A 123 1.56 7.12 -2.77
CA MET A 123 0.37 6.33 -2.42
C MET A 123 -0.91 6.98 -2.95
N TYR A 124 -1.03 8.30 -2.86
CA TYR A 124 -2.16 9.03 -3.42
C TYR A 124 -2.20 8.91 -4.95
N ASP A 125 -1.07 9.13 -5.62
CA ASP A 125 -0.99 8.99 -7.09
C ASP A 125 -1.37 7.58 -7.55
N ARG A 126 -0.87 6.56 -6.84
CA ARG A 126 -1.28 5.17 -7.08
C ARG A 126 -2.79 4.99 -6.97
N VAL A 127 -3.41 5.53 -5.92
CA VAL A 127 -4.86 5.39 -5.70
C VAL A 127 -5.65 6.04 -6.83
N ILE A 128 -5.28 7.24 -7.26
CA ILE A 128 -5.98 7.92 -8.35
C ILE A 128 -5.71 7.28 -9.71
N SER A 129 -4.53 6.73 -9.94
CA SER A 129 -4.14 6.09 -11.21
C SER A 129 -4.80 4.73 -11.41
N LEU A 130 -4.93 3.93 -10.36
CA LEU A 130 -5.53 2.59 -10.41
C LEU A 130 -7.02 2.60 -10.02
N GLY A 131 -7.48 3.65 -9.37
CA GLY A 131 -8.87 3.80 -8.93
C GLY A 131 -9.82 4.11 -10.09
N LYS A 132 -11.09 3.80 -9.88
CA LYS A 132 -12.17 4.12 -10.82
C LYS A 132 -12.80 5.45 -10.43
N TYR A 133 -12.07 6.54 -10.67
CA TYR A 133 -12.57 7.88 -10.44
C TYR A 133 -13.11 8.49 -11.76
N PRO A 134 -14.14 9.33 -11.71
CA PRO A 134 -14.57 10.12 -12.86
C PRO A 134 -13.45 11.03 -13.36
N ARG A 135 -13.46 11.32 -14.64
CA ARG A 135 -12.50 12.28 -15.20
C ARG A 135 -12.68 13.66 -14.58
N ARG A 136 -11.57 14.33 -14.35
CA ARG A 136 -11.60 15.72 -13.90
C ARG A 136 -12.23 16.60 -15.00
N PRO A 137 -13.13 17.54 -14.66
CA PRO A 137 -13.67 18.48 -15.63
C PRO A 137 -12.57 19.39 -16.20
N VAL A 138 -12.81 19.93 -17.38
CA VAL A 138 -11.89 20.90 -18.01
C VAL A 138 -11.94 22.25 -17.29
N THR A 139 -13.09 22.62 -16.76
CA THR A 139 -13.28 23.83 -15.95
C THR A 139 -13.11 23.53 -14.46
N PRO A 140 -12.64 24.49 -13.64
CA PRO A 140 -12.54 24.32 -12.21
C PRO A 140 -13.85 23.84 -11.58
N GLY A 141 -13.75 22.83 -10.69
CA GLY A 141 -14.91 22.22 -10.02
C GLY A 141 -14.81 20.72 -9.91
N GLY A 142 -15.85 20.10 -9.43
CA GLY A 142 -15.99 18.64 -9.33
C GLY A 142 -16.66 18.03 -10.58
N PRO A 143 -16.68 16.69 -10.68
CA PRO A 143 -17.37 16.01 -11.78
C PRO A 143 -18.88 16.29 -11.72
N LEU A 144 -19.49 16.37 -12.89
CA LEU A 144 -20.96 16.58 -13.03
C LEU A 144 -21.75 15.33 -12.62
N GLU A 145 -21.11 14.16 -12.66
CA GLU A 145 -21.73 12.89 -12.27
C GLU A 145 -21.59 12.66 -10.77
N SER A 146 -22.66 12.13 -10.17
CA SER A 146 -22.63 11.75 -8.76
C SER A 146 -21.57 10.65 -8.53
N LEU A 147 -20.62 10.92 -7.66
CA LEU A 147 -19.66 9.91 -7.24
C LEU A 147 -20.36 8.76 -6.51
N PRO A 148 -19.97 7.50 -6.75
CA PRO A 148 -20.43 6.40 -5.92
C PRO A 148 -20.06 6.71 -4.46
N LYS A 149 -20.99 6.47 -3.54
CA LYS A 149 -20.77 6.71 -2.10
C LYS A 149 -19.48 5.99 -1.66
N HIS A 150 -18.56 6.76 -1.09
CA HIS A 150 -17.35 6.18 -0.51
C HIS A 150 -17.72 5.29 0.68
N VAL A 151 -17.40 4.00 0.58
CA VAL A 151 -17.59 3.05 1.67
C VAL A 151 -16.27 2.94 2.42
N PHE A 152 -16.17 3.60 3.57
CA PHE A 152 -15.00 3.48 4.42
C PHE A 152 -14.82 2.03 4.92
N GLY A 153 -13.64 1.47 4.74
CA GLY A 153 -13.11 0.35 5.50
C GLY A 153 -13.84 -0.98 5.38
N GLY A 154 -14.64 -1.20 4.36
CA GLY A 154 -15.22 -2.51 4.11
C GLY A 154 -14.37 -3.30 3.10
N PRO A 155 -13.87 -4.50 3.41
CA PRO A 155 -13.35 -5.35 2.38
C PRO A 155 -14.42 -5.56 1.30
N SER A 156 -14.01 -5.59 0.02
CA SER A 156 -14.93 -5.83 -1.11
C SER A 156 -15.72 -7.13 -1.02
N LEU A 157 -15.32 -8.01 -0.12
CA LEU A 157 -16.02 -9.23 0.29
C LEU A 157 -17.34 -8.98 1.02
N ARG A 158 -17.55 -7.81 1.67
CA ARG A 158 -18.80 -7.55 2.40
C ARG A 158 -20.05 -7.55 1.50
N ARG A 159 -19.93 -7.20 0.24
CA ARG A 159 -21.05 -7.29 -0.72
C ARG A 159 -21.44 -8.71 -1.09
N LYS A 160 -20.57 -9.69 -0.84
CA LYS A 160 -20.79 -11.10 -1.14
C LYS A 160 -20.94 -11.95 0.13
N MET A 161 -20.78 -11.36 1.32
CA MET A 161 -20.84 -12.14 2.57
C MET A 161 -22.22 -12.77 2.82
N ASP A 162 -23.29 -12.14 2.39
CA ASP A 162 -24.62 -12.73 2.54
C ASP A 162 -24.80 -13.93 1.59
N ALA A 163 -24.22 -13.88 0.38
CA ALA A 163 -24.18 -15.03 -0.51
C ALA A 163 -23.31 -16.18 0.07
N TYR A 164 -22.19 -15.84 0.70
CA TYR A 164 -21.33 -16.85 1.36
C TYR A 164 -21.91 -17.39 2.67
N ARG A 165 -22.82 -16.67 3.32
CA ARG A 165 -23.52 -17.15 4.52
C ARG A 165 -24.73 -18.02 4.18
N ALA A 166 -25.33 -17.81 3.01
CA ALA A 166 -26.47 -18.60 2.55
C ALA A 166 -26.07 -20.03 2.10
N ASP A 167 -24.84 -20.16 1.58
CA ASP A 167 -24.33 -21.42 1.03
C ASP A 167 -23.10 -21.91 1.83
N SER A 168 -23.22 -22.00 3.15
CA SER A 168 -22.15 -22.60 3.95
C SER A 168 -22.11 -24.12 3.69
N PRO A 169 -20.98 -24.66 3.18
CA PRO A 169 -20.85 -26.13 3.04
C PRO A 169 -21.00 -26.89 4.36
N LEU A 170 -20.90 -26.18 5.49
CA LEU A 170 -21.11 -26.75 6.82
C LEU A 170 -22.58 -27.02 7.11
N ALA A 171 -23.53 -26.30 6.49
CA ALA A 171 -24.96 -26.56 6.67
C ALA A 171 -25.35 -27.91 6.03
N GLU A 172 -24.80 -28.23 4.87
CA GLU A 172 -25.02 -29.55 4.23
C GLU A 172 -24.35 -30.70 5.02
N LEU A 173 -23.22 -30.40 5.70
CA LEU A 173 -22.52 -31.38 6.53
C LEU A 173 -23.29 -31.67 7.84
N ASP A 174 -23.89 -30.66 8.44
CA ASP A 174 -24.71 -30.81 9.65
C ASP A 174 -25.96 -31.58 9.36
N GLU A 175 -26.65 -31.34 8.23
CA GLU A 175 -27.82 -32.11 7.78
C GLU A 175 -27.46 -33.55 7.45
N TYR A 176 -26.29 -33.81 6.87
CA TYR A 176 -25.78 -35.17 6.61
C TYR A 176 -25.43 -35.90 7.90
N LEU A 177 -24.82 -35.21 8.87
CA LEU A 177 -24.46 -35.84 10.16
C LEU A 177 -25.69 -36.14 11.03
N GLU A 178 -26.74 -35.32 10.99
CA GLU A 178 -28.00 -35.60 11.64
C GLU A 178 -28.68 -36.87 11.05
N THR A 179 -28.69 -36.98 9.71
CA THR A 179 -29.27 -38.13 9.00
C THR A 179 -28.53 -39.44 9.29
N VAL A 180 -27.22 -39.39 9.51
CA VAL A 180 -26.38 -40.57 9.81
C VAL A 180 -26.48 -40.98 11.29
N SER A 181 -26.83 -40.05 12.19
CA SER A 181 -26.97 -40.32 13.63
C SER A 181 -28.32 -40.97 13.99
N GLU A 182 -29.29 -41.01 13.07
CA GLU A 182 -30.60 -41.66 13.23
C GLU A 182 -30.66 -43.08 12.64
N LEU A 183 -29.56 -43.61 12.08
CA LEU A 183 -29.41 -44.98 11.58
C LEU A 183 -28.58 -45.83 12.54
#